data_ff2c4f54021553cd93a6d86d81614366
#
_entry.id   ff2c4f54021553cd93a6d86d81614366
#
_cell.length_a   1.000
_cell.length_b   1.000
_cell.length_c   1.000
_cell.angle_alpha   90.00
_cell.angle_beta   90.00
_cell.angle_gamma   90.00
#
_symmetry.space_group_name_H-M   'P 1'
#
loop_
_entity.id
_entity.type
_entity.pdbx_description
1 polymer ?
#
loop_
_entity_poly.entity_id
_entity_poly.type
_entity_poly.pdbx_seq_one_letter_code
_entity_poly.pdbx_strand_id
1 'polypeptide(L)'
;MTFTATQASAALTRPLDGRVAIVTGSTSGIGLGIAECLAEQGARIVLNGFGDATEIERTRETLAALHGVEVIHSPADLSMPDKICEMVAFARDVLGPIDILVNNAGIQHVAPVTEFPNAKWEAILAVNLSSAFYATKAVLPEMLERGFGRIINIASAHGLVASPFKSAYVAAKHGVVGLTKTVALESARMGVTCNAICPGYVWTPLVEKQIADQARAHMMSPEQVITDVLLTSQPNRKFASVEEIGALTAFLCGEHGASITGAALSVDGGWTAH
;
A
#
# COMPACT_ATOMS: atom_id res chain seq x y z
N MET A 1 -44.69 31.94 8.83
CA MET A 1 -44.05 30.90 7.99
C MET A 1 -43.07 30.16 8.88
N THR A 2 -43.46 28.99 9.35
CA THR A 2 -42.67 28.13 10.25
C THR A 2 -41.86 27.19 9.39
N PHE A 3 -40.52 27.35 9.37
CA PHE A 3 -39.62 26.41 8.76
C PHE A 3 -39.49 25.18 9.64
N THR A 4 -40.13 24.11 9.30
CA THR A 4 -39.90 22.78 9.85
C THR A 4 -38.58 22.25 9.26
N ALA A 5 -37.50 22.28 10.04
CA ALA A 5 -36.27 21.60 9.70
C ALA A 5 -36.49 20.09 9.85
N THR A 6 -36.68 19.41 8.71
CA THR A 6 -36.59 17.95 8.63
C THR A 6 -35.11 17.60 8.78
N GLN A 7 -34.70 17.21 9.99
CA GLN A 7 -33.41 16.54 10.19
C GLN A 7 -33.51 15.16 9.50
N ALA A 8 -33.14 15.09 8.23
CA ALA A 8 -32.75 13.83 7.63
C ALA A 8 -31.45 13.41 8.34
N SER A 9 -31.52 12.34 9.12
CA SER A 9 -30.34 11.59 9.55
C SER A 9 -29.60 11.21 8.27
N ALA A 10 -28.55 11.95 7.95
CA ALA A 10 -27.63 11.54 6.91
C ALA A 10 -27.02 10.21 7.40
N ALA A 11 -27.51 9.09 6.90
CA ALA A 11 -26.79 7.83 7.00
C ALA A 11 -25.37 8.15 6.53
N LEU A 12 -24.38 7.88 7.35
CA LEU A 12 -22.97 8.01 6.98
C LEU A 12 -22.79 7.18 5.71
N THR A 13 -22.77 7.86 4.57
CA THR A 13 -22.52 7.19 3.28
C THR A 13 -21.09 6.72 3.32
N ARG A 14 -20.90 5.41 3.26
CA ARG A 14 -19.57 4.78 3.16
C ARG A 14 -19.18 4.77 1.68
N PRO A 15 -18.23 5.61 1.24
CA PRO A 15 -17.95 5.81 -0.20
C PRO A 15 -17.52 4.55 -0.96
N LEU A 16 -17.00 3.55 -0.26
CA LEU A 16 -16.52 2.30 -0.85
C LEU A 16 -17.43 1.10 -0.51
N ASP A 17 -18.66 1.37 -0.08
CA ASP A 17 -19.60 0.29 0.26
C ASP A 17 -19.83 -0.67 -0.91
N GLY A 18 -19.70 -1.97 -0.62
CA GLY A 18 -19.81 -3.01 -1.63
C GLY A 18 -18.61 -3.19 -2.56
N ARG A 19 -17.57 -2.34 -2.52
CA ARG A 19 -16.34 -2.50 -3.28
C ARG A 19 -15.47 -3.62 -2.72
N VAL A 20 -14.70 -4.29 -3.58
CA VAL A 20 -13.73 -5.32 -3.18
C VAL A 20 -12.32 -4.80 -3.35
N ALA A 21 -11.54 -4.82 -2.28
CA ALA A 21 -10.16 -4.36 -2.26
C ALA A 21 -9.19 -5.49 -1.92
N ILE A 22 -8.20 -5.72 -2.78
CA ILE A 22 -7.02 -6.54 -2.46
C ILE A 22 -5.92 -5.60 -1.95
N VAL A 23 -5.39 -5.89 -0.75
CA VAL A 23 -4.23 -5.16 -0.21
C VAL A 23 -3.10 -6.15 0.02
N THR A 24 -2.02 -6.05 -0.76
CA THR A 24 -0.88 -6.96 -0.63
C THR A 24 0.02 -6.57 0.55
N GLY A 25 0.58 -7.57 1.26
CA GLY A 25 1.41 -7.31 2.44
C GLY A 25 0.65 -6.62 3.56
N SER A 26 -0.59 -7.02 3.83
CA SER A 26 -1.52 -6.33 4.74
C SER A 26 -1.78 -7.05 6.05
N THR A 27 -0.94 -8.02 6.43
CA THR A 27 -1.02 -8.65 7.76
C THR A 27 -0.42 -7.77 8.86
N SER A 28 0.24 -6.66 8.52
CA SER A 28 0.82 -5.70 9.48
C SER A 28 1.17 -4.36 8.82
N GLY A 29 1.59 -3.38 9.62
CA GLY A 29 2.19 -2.12 9.17
C GLY A 29 1.31 -1.30 8.22
N ILE A 30 1.92 -0.70 7.18
CA ILE A 30 1.23 0.19 6.24
C ILE A 30 0.05 -0.53 5.56
N GLY A 31 0.27 -1.78 5.11
CA GLY A 31 -0.77 -2.54 4.42
C GLY A 31 -2.00 -2.80 5.29
N LEU A 32 -1.81 -3.10 6.58
CA LEU A 32 -2.92 -3.28 7.52
C LEU A 32 -3.65 -1.96 7.77
N GLY A 33 -2.92 -0.86 8.00
CA GLY A 33 -3.56 0.46 8.16
C GLY A 33 -4.35 0.90 6.92
N ILE A 34 -3.86 0.58 5.71
CA ILE A 34 -4.63 0.81 4.48
C ILE A 34 -5.89 -0.06 4.45
N ALA A 35 -5.77 -1.35 4.76
CA ALA A 35 -6.92 -2.27 4.77
C ALA A 35 -7.99 -1.80 5.77
N GLU A 36 -7.58 -1.31 6.94
CA GLU A 36 -8.47 -0.75 7.95
C GLU A 36 -9.20 0.50 7.45
N CYS A 37 -8.49 1.48 6.87
CA CYS A 37 -9.10 2.68 6.30
C CYS A 37 -10.08 2.36 5.16
N LEU A 38 -9.77 1.39 4.29
CA LEU A 38 -10.68 0.97 3.23
C LEU A 38 -11.91 0.25 3.79
N ALA A 39 -11.75 -0.60 4.82
CA ALA A 39 -12.84 -1.29 5.51
C ALA A 39 -13.77 -0.29 6.22
N GLU A 40 -13.22 0.73 6.88
CA GLU A 40 -13.99 1.82 7.49
C GLU A 40 -14.89 2.52 6.46
N GLN A 41 -14.39 2.69 5.22
CA GLN A 41 -15.17 3.26 4.12
C GLN A 41 -16.12 2.26 3.44
N GLY A 42 -16.21 1.01 3.92
CA GLY A 42 -17.18 0.03 3.46
C GLY A 42 -16.65 -1.03 2.50
N ALA A 43 -15.39 -0.99 2.14
CA ALA A 43 -14.83 -2.00 1.25
C ALA A 43 -14.72 -3.38 1.93
N ARG A 44 -15.02 -4.43 1.16
CA ARG A 44 -14.69 -5.82 1.51
C ARG A 44 -13.20 -6.05 1.23
N ILE A 45 -12.51 -6.71 2.13
CA ILE A 45 -11.03 -6.73 2.13
C ILE A 45 -10.49 -8.13 1.87
N VAL A 46 -9.50 -8.21 1.00
CA VAL A 46 -8.60 -9.36 0.88
C VAL A 46 -7.26 -8.97 1.51
N LEU A 47 -6.98 -9.53 2.68
CA LEU A 47 -5.67 -9.45 3.30
C LEU A 47 -4.73 -10.43 2.61
N ASN A 48 -3.48 -10.04 2.45
CA ASN A 48 -2.42 -10.92 1.95
C ASN A 48 -1.14 -10.74 2.77
N GLY A 49 -0.45 -11.81 3.02
CA GLY A 49 0.85 -11.82 3.69
C GLY A 49 1.07 -13.09 4.48
N PHE A 50 2.25 -13.18 5.08
CA PHE A 50 2.69 -14.26 5.92
C PHE A 50 2.70 -13.84 7.39
N GLY A 51 2.70 -14.81 8.29
CA GLY A 51 2.79 -14.60 9.73
C GLY A 51 2.25 -15.80 10.51
N ASP A 52 2.05 -15.61 11.79
CA ASP A 52 1.35 -16.59 12.63
C ASP A 52 -0.12 -16.68 12.22
N ALA A 53 -0.59 -17.89 11.94
CA ALA A 53 -1.94 -18.11 11.42
C ALA A 53 -3.03 -17.65 12.41
N THR A 54 -2.80 -17.79 13.72
CA THR A 54 -3.74 -17.37 14.75
C THR A 54 -3.84 -15.85 14.83
N GLU A 55 -2.70 -15.16 14.73
CA GLU A 55 -2.65 -13.69 14.73
C GLU A 55 -3.30 -13.11 13.47
N ILE A 56 -3.06 -13.72 12.30
CA ILE A 56 -3.68 -13.31 11.04
C ILE A 56 -5.21 -13.48 11.12
N GLU A 57 -5.68 -14.62 11.63
CA GLU A 57 -7.12 -14.87 11.76
C GLU A 57 -7.76 -13.89 12.75
N ARG A 58 -7.11 -13.63 13.88
CA ARG A 58 -7.58 -12.62 14.83
C ARG A 58 -7.67 -11.23 14.22
N THR A 59 -6.67 -10.84 13.42
CA THR A 59 -6.67 -9.55 12.70
C THR A 59 -7.82 -9.49 11.72
N ARG A 60 -8.03 -10.56 10.93
CA ARG A 60 -9.14 -10.68 9.98
C ARG A 60 -10.50 -10.52 10.67
N GLU A 61 -10.73 -11.27 11.76
CA GLU A 61 -11.98 -11.22 12.52
C GLU A 61 -12.22 -9.86 13.16
N THR A 62 -11.17 -9.26 13.73
CA THR A 62 -11.23 -7.93 14.34
C THR A 62 -11.64 -6.89 13.29
N LEU A 63 -11.00 -6.89 12.13
CA LEU A 63 -11.29 -5.96 11.06
C LEU A 63 -12.73 -6.12 10.55
N ALA A 64 -13.17 -7.36 10.34
CA ALA A 64 -14.52 -7.67 9.91
C ALA A 64 -15.58 -7.21 10.92
N ALA A 65 -15.36 -7.49 12.21
CA ALA A 65 -16.30 -7.14 13.27
C ALA A 65 -16.36 -5.63 13.50
N LEU A 66 -15.21 -4.93 13.49
CA LEU A 66 -15.12 -3.49 13.76
C LEU A 66 -15.85 -2.67 12.68
N HIS A 67 -15.70 -3.06 11.41
CA HIS A 67 -16.24 -2.28 10.29
C HIS A 67 -17.49 -2.87 9.65
N GLY A 68 -17.89 -4.08 10.05
CA GLY A 68 -19.07 -4.75 9.51
C GLY A 68 -18.94 -5.07 8.01
N VAL A 69 -17.77 -5.50 7.58
CA VAL A 69 -17.46 -5.87 6.18
C VAL A 69 -16.91 -7.29 6.11
N GLU A 70 -17.02 -7.91 4.93
CA GLU A 70 -16.37 -9.19 4.69
C GLU A 70 -14.85 -9.01 4.55
N VAL A 71 -14.09 -9.83 5.26
CA VAL A 71 -12.63 -9.86 5.20
C VAL A 71 -12.17 -11.30 5.02
N ILE A 72 -11.37 -11.54 3.99
CA ILE A 72 -10.72 -12.84 3.75
C ILE A 72 -9.21 -12.69 3.75
N HIS A 73 -8.48 -13.80 3.87
CA HIS A 73 -7.02 -13.82 3.82
C HIS A 73 -6.51 -14.78 2.74
N SER A 74 -5.47 -14.37 2.03
CA SER A 74 -4.72 -15.20 1.08
C SER A 74 -3.23 -15.24 1.47
N PRO A 75 -2.65 -16.41 1.68
CA PRO A 75 -1.23 -16.58 1.98
C PRO A 75 -0.36 -16.64 0.71
N ALA A 76 -0.80 -16.05 -0.40
CA ALA A 76 -0.09 -16.11 -1.67
C ALA A 76 1.32 -15.51 -1.56
N ASP A 77 2.31 -16.26 -2.05
CA ASP A 77 3.68 -15.77 -2.21
C ASP A 77 3.78 -14.88 -3.45
N LEU A 78 4.04 -13.61 -3.22
CA LEU A 78 4.08 -12.59 -4.27
C LEU A 78 5.37 -12.64 -5.11
N SER A 79 6.34 -13.46 -4.75
CA SER A 79 7.48 -13.76 -5.62
C SER A 79 7.12 -14.71 -6.77
N MET A 80 5.93 -15.34 -6.70
CA MET A 80 5.46 -16.37 -7.63
C MET A 80 4.25 -15.85 -8.44
N PRO A 81 4.40 -15.59 -9.74
CA PRO A 81 3.32 -15.06 -10.58
C PRO A 81 2.02 -15.87 -10.55
N ASP A 82 2.14 -17.20 -10.56
CA ASP A 82 0.96 -18.08 -10.53
C ASP A 82 0.18 -17.94 -9.22
N LYS A 83 0.88 -17.76 -8.07
CA LYS A 83 0.22 -17.54 -6.77
C LYS A 83 -0.52 -16.21 -6.71
N ILE A 84 -0.03 -15.19 -7.40
CA ILE A 84 -0.72 -13.91 -7.54
C ILE A 84 -2.02 -14.09 -8.33
N CYS A 85 -1.97 -14.81 -9.45
CA CYS A 85 -3.16 -15.11 -10.25
C CYS A 85 -4.19 -15.95 -9.45
N GLU A 86 -3.73 -16.96 -8.71
CA GLU A 86 -4.58 -17.78 -7.82
C GLU A 86 -5.25 -16.91 -6.74
N MET A 87 -4.51 -15.97 -6.12
CA MET A 87 -5.06 -15.04 -5.13
C MET A 87 -6.18 -14.16 -5.73
N VAL A 88 -5.96 -13.59 -6.91
CA VAL A 88 -6.96 -12.75 -7.58
C VAL A 88 -8.20 -13.58 -7.95
N ALA A 89 -8.02 -14.79 -8.47
CA ALA A 89 -9.12 -15.70 -8.79
C ALA A 89 -9.92 -16.06 -7.53
N PHE A 90 -9.25 -16.48 -6.46
CA PHE A 90 -9.87 -16.77 -5.17
C PHE A 90 -10.67 -15.58 -4.62
N ALA A 91 -10.07 -14.38 -4.63
CA ALA A 91 -10.72 -13.17 -4.16
C ALA A 91 -12.01 -12.88 -4.94
N ARG A 92 -11.95 -13.02 -6.28
CA ARG A 92 -13.09 -12.82 -7.17
C ARG A 92 -14.21 -13.86 -6.93
N ASP A 93 -13.83 -15.12 -6.74
CA ASP A 93 -14.79 -16.21 -6.53
C ASP A 93 -15.54 -16.07 -5.19
N VAL A 94 -14.88 -15.52 -4.15
CA VAL A 94 -15.47 -15.37 -2.81
C VAL A 94 -16.18 -14.04 -2.63
N LEU A 95 -15.54 -12.91 -3.03
CA LEU A 95 -16.05 -11.57 -2.78
C LEU A 95 -16.62 -10.87 -4.01
N GLY A 96 -16.45 -11.43 -5.19
CA GLY A 96 -16.86 -10.81 -6.46
C GLY A 96 -15.75 -9.98 -7.11
N PRO A 97 -16.08 -9.21 -8.15
CA PRO A 97 -15.12 -8.51 -8.98
C PRO A 97 -14.26 -7.53 -8.19
N ILE A 98 -12.97 -7.48 -8.53
CA ILE A 98 -12.01 -6.63 -7.81
C ILE A 98 -12.14 -5.20 -8.30
N ASP A 99 -12.42 -4.28 -7.37
CA ASP A 99 -12.57 -2.85 -7.64
C ASP A 99 -11.31 -2.06 -7.30
N ILE A 100 -10.58 -2.49 -6.27
CA ILE A 100 -9.42 -1.79 -5.73
C ILE A 100 -8.26 -2.79 -5.60
N LEU A 101 -7.10 -2.43 -6.12
CA LEU A 101 -5.85 -3.15 -5.92
C LEU A 101 -4.83 -2.22 -5.26
N VAL A 102 -4.34 -2.60 -4.07
CA VAL A 102 -3.25 -1.90 -3.39
C VAL A 102 -2.01 -2.80 -3.40
N ASN A 103 -1.03 -2.45 -4.23
CA ASN A 103 0.28 -3.09 -4.28
C ASN A 103 1.17 -2.46 -3.20
N ASN A 104 1.14 -3.03 -1.99
CA ASN A 104 1.87 -2.52 -0.84
C ASN A 104 3.04 -3.44 -0.44
N ALA A 105 2.97 -4.73 -0.70
CA ALA A 105 4.00 -5.68 -0.29
C ALA A 105 5.41 -5.22 -0.71
N GLY A 106 6.37 -5.41 0.17
CA GLY A 106 7.75 -5.03 -0.12
C GLY A 106 8.74 -5.54 0.91
N ILE A 107 9.94 -5.83 0.44
CA ILE A 107 11.08 -6.25 1.24
C ILE A 107 12.28 -5.35 0.94
N GLN A 108 13.24 -5.31 1.85
CA GLN A 108 14.45 -4.50 1.72
C GLN A 108 15.68 -5.27 2.18
N HIS A 109 16.81 -4.96 1.55
CA HIS A 109 18.14 -5.34 1.99
C HIS A 109 19.09 -4.15 1.79
N VAL A 110 20.08 -4.02 2.66
CA VAL A 110 21.04 -2.91 2.67
C VAL A 110 22.44 -3.47 2.54
N ALA A 111 23.12 -3.11 1.46
CA ALA A 111 24.52 -3.46 1.21
C ALA A 111 25.13 -2.53 0.15
N PRO A 112 26.46 -2.34 0.12
CA PRO A 112 27.14 -1.70 -1.01
C PRO A 112 26.81 -2.42 -2.32
N VAL A 113 26.76 -1.69 -3.44
CA VAL A 113 26.48 -2.30 -4.78
C VAL A 113 27.46 -3.43 -5.10
N THR A 114 28.73 -3.28 -4.75
CA THR A 114 29.76 -4.28 -4.98
C THR A 114 29.63 -5.57 -4.18
N GLU A 115 28.86 -5.50 -3.07
CA GLU A 115 28.67 -6.63 -2.15
C GLU A 115 27.20 -7.06 -2.08
N PHE A 116 26.33 -6.47 -2.91
CA PHE A 116 24.90 -6.74 -2.87
C PHE A 116 24.62 -8.16 -3.38
N PRO A 117 24.02 -9.06 -2.54
CA PRO A 117 23.80 -10.43 -2.94
C PRO A 117 22.79 -10.54 -4.10
N ASN A 118 23.12 -11.26 -5.18
CA ASN A 118 22.25 -11.42 -6.35
C ASN A 118 20.85 -11.95 -5.95
N ALA A 119 20.79 -12.97 -5.10
CA ALA A 119 19.51 -13.51 -4.63
C ALA A 119 18.63 -12.48 -3.91
N LYS A 120 19.23 -11.51 -3.19
CA LYS A 120 18.48 -10.40 -2.56
C LYS A 120 18.00 -9.38 -3.58
N TRP A 121 18.82 -9.11 -4.60
CA TRP A 121 18.41 -8.28 -5.73
C TRP A 121 17.19 -8.86 -6.44
N GLU A 122 17.26 -10.12 -6.83
CA GLU A 122 16.18 -10.82 -7.52
C GLU A 122 14.89 -10.87 -6.67
N ALA A 123 15.01 -11.24 -5.40
CA ALA A 123 13.86 -11.28 -4.50
C ALA A 123 13.20 -9.91 -4.32
N ILE A 124 13.99 -8.82 -4.20
CA ILE A 124 13.46 -7.47 -4.07
C ILE A 124 12.74 -7.04 -5.35
N LEU A 125 13.29 -7.30 -6.52
CA LEU A 125 12.62 -7.00 -7.78
C LEU A 125 11.34 -7.82 -7.94
N ALA A 126 11.37 -9.11 -7.61
CA ALA A 126 10.21 -9.98 -7.67
C ALA A 126 9.06 -9.45 -6.80
N VAL A 127 9.33 -9.16 -5.51
CA VAL A 127 8.29 -8.77 -4.56
C VAL A 127 7.89 -7.31 -4.70
N ASN A 128 8.84 -6.37 -4.90
CA ASN A 128 8.53 -4.94 -4.86
C ASN A 128 8.10 -4.36 -6.20
N LEU A 129 8.41 -5.02 -7.33
CA LEU A 129 8.09 -4.50 -8.67
C LEU A 129 7.29 -5.50 -9.50
N SER A 130 7.83 -6.73 -9.69
CA SER A 130 7.19 -7.70 -10.58
C SER A 130 5.82 -8.12 -10.06
N SER A 131 5.65 -8.25 -8.75
CA SER A 131 4.35 -8.57 -8.13
C SER A 131 3.29 -7.53 -8.46
N ALA A 132 3.63 -6.24 -8.41
CA ALA A 132 2.71 -5.16 -8.76
C ALA A 132 2.27 -5.22 -10.23
N PHE A 133 3.19 -5.57 -11.13
CA PHE A 133 2.87 -5.81 -12.52
C PHE A 133 1.91 -7.01 -12.68
N TYR A 134 2.22 -8.15 -12.07
CA TYR A 134 1.40 -9.36 -12.22
C TYR A 134 0.00 -9.20 -11.60
N ALA A 135 -0.09 -8.60 -10.42
CA ALA A 135 -1.37 -8.32 -9.78
C ALA A 135 -2.22 -7.33 -10.62
N THR A 136 -1.60 -6.26 -11.11
CA THR A 136 -2.26 -5.30 -12.02
C THR A 136 -2.76 -6.00 -13.29
N LYS A 137 -1.91 -6.81 -13.94
CA LYS A 137 -2.27 -7.57 -15.14
C LYS A 137 -3.45 -8.52 -14.89
N ALA A 138 -3.56 -9.08 -13.69
CA ALA A 138 -4.62 -10.02 -13.35
C ALA A 138 -5.98 -9.34 -13.11
N VAL A 139 -6.01 -8.11 -12.57
CA VAL A 139 -7.27 -7.40 -12.26
C VAL A 139 -7.71 -6.43 -13.35
N LEU A 140 -6.76 -5.85 -14.10
CA LEU A 140 -7.01 -4.76 -15.03
C LEU A 140 -8.03 -5.08 -16.14
N PRO A 141 -8.02 -6.26 -16.79
CA PRO A 141 -8.97 -6.55 -17.87
C PRO A 141 -10.43 -6.41 -17.42
N GLU A 142 -10.79 -6.94 -16.26
CA GLU A 142 -12.13 -6.86 -15.71
C GLU A 142 -12.48 -5.44 -15.23
N MET A 143 -11.52 -4.69 -14.68
CA MET A 143 -11.71 -3.28 -14.34
C MET A 143 -12.04 -2.43 -15.58
N LEU A 144 -11.32 -2.65 -16.68
CA LEU A 144 -11.55 -1.97 -17.95
C LEU A 144 -12.92 -2.28 -18.54
N GLU A 145 -13.33 -3.56 -18.52
CA GLU A 145 -14.63 -4.01 -19.01
C GLU A 145 -15.79 -3.38 -18.22
N ARG A 146 -15.64 -3.27 -16.89
CA ARG A 146 -16.65 -2.67 -16.01
C ARG A 146 -16.63 -1.14 -15.96
N GLY A 147 -15.62 -0.51 -16.56
CA GLY A 147 -15.46 0.94 -16.53
C GLY A 147 -15.16 1.52 -15.15
N PHE A 148 -14.63 0.71 -14.23
CA PHE A 148 -14.25 1.12 -12.89
C PHE A 148 -13.07 0.30 -12.35
N GLY A 149 -12.08 0.99 -11.81
CA GLY A 149 -10.96 0.38 -11.09
C GLY A 149 -10.10 1.45 -10.41
N ARG A 150 -9.49 1.06 -9.30
CA ARG A 150 -8.54 1.89 -8.53
C ARG A 150 -7.30 1.07 -8.22
N ILE A 151 -6.17 1.46 -8.78
CA ILE A 151 -4.89 0.80 -8.56
C ILE A 151 -3.98 1.77 -7.80
N ILE A 152 -3.57 1.39 -6.61
CA ILE A 152 -2.68 2.17 -5.75
C ILE A 152 -1.40 1.38 -5.53
N ASN A 153 -0.29 1.96 -5.92
CA ASN A 153 1.04 1.39 -5.73
C ASN A 153 1.74 2.10 -4.57
N ILE A 154 2.03 1.39 -3.50
CA ILE A 154 2.82 1.94 -2.40
C ILE A 154 4.30 1.90 -2.82
N ALA A 155 4.76 3.02 -3.36
CA ALA A 155 6.14 3.21 -3.74
C ALA A 155 7.00 3.56 -2.50
N SER A 156 7.66 4.69 -2.50
CA SER A 156 8.48 5.25 -1.42
C SER A 156 9.00 6.62 -1.86
N ALA A 157 9.49 7.46 -0.95
CA ALA A 157 10.39 8.55 -1.28
C ALA A 157 11.57 8.07 -2.16
N HIS A 158 12.02 6.82 -1.93
CA HIS A 158 13.03 6.16 -2.76
C HIS A 158 12.53 5.73 -4.17
N GLY A 159 11.33 6.04 -4.54
CA GLY A 159 10.85 6.00 -5.92
C GLY A 159 11.04 7.33 -6.66
N LEU A 160 11.43 8.39 -5.95
CA LEU A 160 11.63 9.74 -6.46
C LEU A 160 13.08 10.20 -6.28
N VAL A 161 13.74 9.80 -5.21
CA VAL A 161 15.15 10.06 -4.91
C VAL A 161 15.89 8.79 -4.52
N ALA A 162 17.22 8.81 -4.51
CA ALA A 162 18.02 7.64 -4.14
C ALA A 162 18.61 7.77 -2.72
N SER A 163 19.05 6.64 -2.19
CA SER A 163 19.93 6.56 -1.03
C SER A 163 21.02 5.51 -1.26
N PRO A 164 22.22 5.68 -0.71
CA PRO A 164 23.26 4.67 -0.79
C PRO A 164 22.80 3.34 -0.14
N PHE A 165 23.44 2.27 -0.56
CA PHE A 165 23.28 0.90 -0.03
C PHE A 165 21.89 0.24 -0.22
N LYS A 166 20.99 0.84 -1.00
CA LYS A 166 19.63 0.35 -1.25
C LYS A 166 19.35 0.14 -2.74
N SER A 167 20.34 -0.29 -3.52
CA SER A 167 20.27 -0.34 -4.99
C SER A 167 19.03 -1.04 -5.53
N ALA A 168 18.74 -2.27 -5.09
CA ALA A 168 17.58 -3.03 -5.54
C ALA A 168 16.24 -2.38 -5.15
N TYR A 169 16.16 -1.87 -3.92
CA TYR A 169 14.95 -1.22 -3.42
C TYR A 169 14.66 0.07 -4.19
N VAL A 170 15.66 0.93 -4.37
CA VAL A 170 15.54 2.17 -5.15
C VAL A 170 15.15 1.88 -6.59
N ALA A 171 15.81 0.91 -7.24
CA ALA A 171 15.47 0.51 -8.61
C ALA A 171 14.02 0.02 -8.71
N ALA A 172 13.59 -0.86 -7.79
CA ALA A 172 12.22 -1.38 -7.77
C ALA A 172 11.19 -0.26 -7.58
N LYS A 173 11.42 0.66 -6.62
CA LYS A 173 10.46 1.73 -6.30
C LYS A 173 10.39 2.79 -7.42
N HIS A 174 11.49 3.11 -8.11
CA HIS A 174 11.45 3.90 -9.35
C HIS A 174 10.70 3.17 -10.46
N GLY A 175 10.92 1.86 -10.61
CA GLY A 175 10.19 1.02 -11.55
C GLY A 175 8.67 1.02 -11.31
N VAL A 176 8.23 0.96 -10.05
CA VAL A 176 6.82 1.04 -9.67
C VAL A 176 6.20 2.39 -10.06
N VAL A 177 6.91 3.50 -9.88
CA VAL A 177 6.44 4.83 -10.32
C VAL A 177 6.32 4.88 -11.86
N GLY A 178 7.27 4.28 -12.58
CA GLY A 178 7.18 4.14 -14.04
C GLY A 178 5.98 3.28 -14.48
N LEU A 179 5.80 2.11 -13.86
CA LEU A 179 4.65 1.23 -14.09
C LEU A 179 3.32 1.95 -13.83
N THR A 180 3.23 2.71 -12.74
CA THR A 180 2.04 3.51 -12.40
C THR A 180 1.64 4.43 -13.53
N LYS A 181 2.59 5.17 -14.09
CA LYS A 181 2.33 6.12 -15.19
C LYS A 181 1.87 5.41 -16.46
N THR A 182 2.50 4.28 -16.79
CA THR A 182 2.13 3.48 -17.97
C THR A 182 0.70 2.96 -17.86
N VAL A 183 0.37 2.30 -16.75
CA VAL A 183 -0.98 1.76 -16.51
C VAL A 183 -2.02 2.89 -16.51
N ALA A 184 -1.72 4.04 -15.89
CA ALA A 184 -2.60 5.19 -15.90
C ALA A 184 -2.94 5.69 -17.31
N LEU A 185 -1.95 5.78 -18.20
CA LEU A 185 -2.15 6.21 -19.59
C LEU A 185 -2.96 5.19 -20.40
N GLU A 186 -2.71 3.90 -20.21
CA GLU A 186 -3.42 2.82 -20.89
C GLU A 186 -4.90 2.72 -20.48
N SER A 187 -5.22 3.10 -19.23
CA SER A 187 -6.56 2.90 -18.63
C SER A 187 -7.40 4.19 -18.48
N ALA A 188 -6.82 5.37 -18.72
CA ALA A 188 -7.43 6.68 -18.43
C ALA A 188 -8.84 6.89 -19.02
N ARG A 189 -9.09 6.34 -20.21
CA ARG A 189 -10.39 6.49 -20.91
C ARG A 189 -11.44 5.48 -20.46
N MET A 190 -11.05 4.52 -19.65
CA MET A 190 -11.88 3.37 -19.25
C MET A 190 -12.32 3.45 -17.79
N GLY A 191 -12.25 4.63 -17.15
CA GLY A 191 -12.71 4.82 -15.77
C GLY A 191 -11.83 4.20 -14.70
N VAL A 192 -10.63 3.71 -15.06
CA VAL A 192 -9.65 3.13 -14.15
C VAL A 192 -8.54 4.13 -13.88
N THR A 193 -8.18 4.31 -12.61
CA THR A 193 -7.03 5.14 -12.20
C THR A 193 -5.91 4.29 -11.62
N CYS A 194 -4.68 4.72 -11.84
CA CYS A 194 -3.49 4.11 -11.26
C CYS A 194 -2.58 5.21 -10.68
N ASN A 195 -2.32 5.16 -9.37
CA ASN A 195 -1.51 6.17 -8.68
C ASN A 195 -0.47 5.52 -7.78
N ALA A 196 0.65 6.21 -7.55
CA ALA A 196 1.65 5.83 -6.57
C ALA A 196 1.56 6.75 -5.36
N ILE A 197 1.62 6.17 -4.16
CA ILE A 197 1.89 6.89 -2.92
C ILE A 197 3.35 6.65 -2.57
N CYS A 198 4.07 7.72 -2.23
CA CYS A 198 5.50 7.71 -1.97
C CYS A 198 5.78 8.12 -0.51
N PRO A 199 5.65 7.20 0.45
CA PRO A 199 5.92 7.51 1.84
C PRO A 199 7.41 7.76 2.10
N GLY A 200 7.70 8.64 3.05
CA GLY A 200 8.97 8.66 3.74
C GLY A 200 9.05 7.57 4.80
N TYR A 201 9.61 7.89 5.97
CA TYR A 201 9.55 6.97 7.11
C TYR A 201 8.17 7.01 7.75
N VAL A 202 7.56 5.83 7.85
CA VAL A 202 6.25 5.60 8.48
C VAL A 202 6.46 4.82 9.76
N TRP A 203 5.83 5.23 10.86
CA TRP A 203 5.90 4.48 12.10
C TRP A 203 5.22 3.13 11.98
N THR A 204 5.98 2.06 12.08
CA THR A 204 5.51 0.68 11.95
C THR A 204 6.32 -0.22 12.88
N PRO A 205 5.82 -1.42 13.23
CA PRO A 205 6.58 -2.39 14.03
C PRO A 205 7.95 -2.74 13.42
N LEU A 206 8.06 -2.71 12.08
CA LEU A 206 9.33 -2.93 11.39
C LEU A 206 10.33 -1.79 11.67
N VAL A 207 9.90 -0.54 11.62
CA VAL A 207 10.75 0.63 11.90
C VAL A 207 11.15 0.65 13.37
N GLU A 208 10.24 0.34 14.29
CA GLU A 208 10.53 0.25 15.71
C GLU A 208 11.62 -0.79 15.99
N LYS A 209 11.55 -1.96 15.37
CA LYS A 209 12.61 -2.97 15.45
C LYS A 209 13.93 -2.47 14.86
N GLN A 210 13.90 -1.78 13.74
CA GLN A 210 15.11 -1.19 13.13
C GLN A 210 15.80 -0.18 14.04
N ILE A 211 15.03 0.64 14.77
CA ILE A 211 15.57 1.60 15.73
C ILE A 211 16.37 0.88 16.82
N ALA A 212 15.81 -0.18 17.41
CA ALA A 212 16.47 -0.96 18.45
C ALA A 212 17.76 -1.65 17.94
N ASP A 213 17.73 -2.16 16.71
CA ASP A 213 18.91 -2.80 16.10
C ASP A 213 20.03 -1.80 15.80
N GLN A 214 19.68 -0.62 15.26
CA GLN A 214 20.65 0.45 14.98
C GLN A 214 21.22 1.08 16.25
N ALA A 215 20.39 1.28 17.27
CA ALA A 215 20.83 1.79 18.58
C ALA A 215 21.95 0.91 19.16
N ARG A 216 21.78 -0.41 19.09
CA ARG A 216 22.80 -1.37 19.53
C ARG A 216 24.04 -1.35 18.63
N ALA A 217 23.88 -1.34 17.33
CA ALA A 217 24.98 -1.40 16.37
C ALA A 217 25.89 -0.15 16.41
N HIS A 218 25.28 1.02 16.61
CA HIS A 218 25.99 2.31 16.61
C HIS A 218 26.28 2.85 18.01
N MET A 219 25.94 2.14 19.09
CA MET A 219 26.07 2.61 20.48
C MET A 219 25.38 3.97 20.70
N MET A 220 24.24 4.18 20.07
CA MET A 220 23.43 5.40 20.15
C MET A 220 22.16 5.13 20.99
N SER A 221 21.55 6.18 21.55
CA SER A 221 20.22 6.04 22.12
C SER A 221 19.17 5.86 21.01
N PRO A 222 18.00 5.24 21.29
CA PRO A 222 16.90 5.17 20.34
C PRO A 222 16.49 6.55 19.78
N GLU A 223 16.47 7.57 20.63
CA GLU A 223 16.16 8.96 20.25
C GLU A 223 17.18 9.53 19.28
N GLN A 224 18.47 9.27 19.49
CA GLN A 224 19.53 9.68 18.56
C GLN A 224 19.39 8.97 17.22
N VAL A 225 19.05 7.67 17.20
CA VAL A 225 18.79 6.95 15.94
C VAL A 225 17.63 7.59 15.19
N ILE A 226 16.55 7.93 15.88
CA ILE A 226 15.38 8.57 15.27
C ILE A 226 15.78 9.94 14.68
N THR A 227 16.42 10.80 15.46
CA THR A 227 16.69 12.20 15.06
C THR A 227 17.83 12.33 14.07
N ASP A 228 18.91 11.58 14.27
CA ASP A 228 20.18 11.80 13.57
C ASP A 228 20.42 10.83 12.41
N VAL A 229 19.64 9.72 12.38
CA VAL A 229 19.74 8.72 11.32
C VAL A 229 18.49 8.65 10.48
N LEU A 230 17.33 8.31 11.08
CA LEU A 230 16.11 8.05 10.32
C LEU A 230 15.46 9.34 9.80
N LEU A 231 15.13 10.27 10.68
CA LEU A 231 14.38 11.47 10.32
C LEU A 231 15.25 12.61 9.75
N THR A 232 16.54 12.39 9.54
CA THR A 232 17.44 13.40 8.97
C THR A 232 16.98 13.82 7.57
N SER A 233 16.47 12.90 6.78
CA SER A 233 15.99 13.19 5.43
C SER A 233 14.59 13.81 5.39
N GLN A 234 13.84 13.81 6.49
CA GLN A 234 12.48 14.40 6.56
C GLN A 234 12.53 15.77 7.24
N PRO A 235 12.36 16.88 6.51
CA PRO A 235 12.42 18.24 7.07
C PRO A 235 11.47 18.48 8.25
N ASN A 236 10.30 17.87 8.24
CA ASN A 236 9.34 17.97 9.34
C ASN A 236 9.74 17.20 10.61
N ARG A 237 10.80 16.38 10.55
CA ARG A 237 11.33 15.56 11.65
C ARG A 237 10.29 14.67 12.35
N LYS A 238 9.27 14.20 11.61
CA LYS A 238 8.22 13.34 12.12
C LYS A 238 8.03 12.13 11.21
N PHE A 239 7.73 10.99 11.80
CA PHE A 239 7.22 9.85 11.05
C PHE A 239 5.82 10.18 10.51
N ALA A 240 5.53 9.73 9.29
CA ALA A 240 4.15 9.63 8.88
C ALA A 240 3.47 8.49 9.65
N SER A 241 2.15 8.55 9.79
CA SER A 241 1.40 7.47 10.37
C SER A 241 0.83 6.52 9.30
N VAL A 242 0.43 5.33 9.70
CA VAL A 242 -0.22 4.38 8.76
C VAL A 242 -1.60 4.89 8.34
N GLU A 243 -2.26 5.65 9.22
CA GLU A 243 -3.56 6.28 8.97
C GLU A 243 -3.46 7.39 7.91
N GLU A 244 -2.38 8.18 7.89
CA GLU A 244 -2.15 9.19 6.84
C GLU A 244 -2.05 8.54 5.46
N ILE A 245 -1.36 7.40 5.36
CA ILE A 245 -1.26 6.63 4.11
C ILE A 245 -2.61 6.00 3.76
N GLY A 246 -3.31 5.43 4.74
CA GLY A 246 -4.63 4.82 4.58
C GLY A 246 -5.67 5.85 4.11
N ALA A 247 -5.73 7.02 4.74
CA ALA A 247 -6.65 8.09 4.39
C ALA A 247 -6.43 8.61 2.95
N LEU A 248 -5.17 8.80 2.55
CA LEU A 248 -4.86 9.18 1.16
C LEU A 248 -5.26 8.06 0.19
N THR A 249 -5.02 6.80 0.55
CA THR A 249 -5.45 5.65 -0.26
C THR A 249 -6.98 5.63 -0.42
N ALA A 250 -7.73 5.78 0.65
CA ALA A 250 -9.19 5.79 0.63
C ALA A 250 -9.73 6.97 -0.21
N PHE A 251 -9.13 8.16 -0.09
CA PHE A 251 -9.47 9.32 -0.92
C PHE A 251 -9.27 9.02 -2.42
N LEU A 252 -8.13 8.46 -2.81
CA LEU A 252 -7.82 8.13 -4.20
C LEU A 252 -8.75 7.01 -4.76
N CYS A 253 -9.25 6.13 -3.89
CA CYS A 253 -10.19 5.08 -4.28
C CYS A 253 -11.64 5.57 -4.40
N GLY A 254 -11.98 6.67 -3.77
CA GLY A 254 -13.31 7.29 -3.81
C GLY A 254 -13.59 8.05 -5.11
N GLU A 255 -14.81 8.59 -5.19
CA GLU A 255 -15.26 9.38 -6.34
C GLU A 255 -14.42 10.65 -6.53
N HIS A 256 -14.00 11.29 -5.45
CA HIS A 256 -13.21 12.53 -5.49
C HIS A 256 -11.79 12.32 -6.02
N GLY A 257 -11.29 11.08 -6.05
CA GLY A 257 -10.02 10.71 -6.66
C GLY A 257 -10.09 10.39 -8.15
N ALA A 258 -11.27 10.39 -8.77
CA ALA A 258 -11.50 9.90 -10.14
C ALA A 258 -10.70 10.61 -11.24
N SER A 259 -10.31 11.86 -11.04
CA SER A 259 -9.49 12.64 -11.99
C SER A 259 -7.98 12.59 -11.69
N ILE A 260 -7.58 11.87 -10.62
CA ILE A 260 -6.17 11.71 -10.24
C ILE A 260 -5.69 10.37 -10.79
N THR A 261 -4.83 10.39 -11.80
CA THR A 261 -4.22 9.18 -12.37
C THR A 261 -2.80 9.47 -12.86
N GLY A 262 -1.90 8.49 -12.74
CA GLY A 262 -0.48 8.64 -13.07
C GLY A 262 0.33 9.48 -12.09
N ALA A 263 -0.27 9.90 -10.98
CA ALA A 263 0.40 10.71 -9.97
C ALA A 263 1.35 9.88 -9.10
N ALA A 264 2.44 10.53 -8.64
CA ALA A 264 3.30 10.05 -7.57
C ALA A 264 3.19 11.03 -6.41
N LEU A 265 2.44 10.65 -5.37
CA LEU A 265 2.04 11.51 -4.27
C LEU A 265 2.95 11.28 -3.07
N SER A 266 3.74 12.28 -2.70
CA SER A 266 4.64 12.20 -1.55
C SER A 266 3.89 12.37 -0.23
N VAL A 267 4.17 11.47 0.73
CA VAL A 267 3.78 11.59 2.15
C VAL A 267 5.06 11.37 2.96
N ASP A 268 6.01 12.32 2.87
CA ASP A 268 7.41 12.13 3.22
C ASP A 268 7.99 13.26 4.08
N GLY A 269 7.14 14.11 4.64
CA GLY A 269 7.55 15.23 5.50
C GLY A 269 8.43 16.27 4.81
N GLY A 270 8.37 16.34 3.46
CA GLY A 270 9.14 17.28 2.64
C GLY A 270 10.48 16.71 2.14
N TRP A 271 10.75 15.42 2.33
CA TRP A 271 12.02 14.80 1.90
C TRP A 271 12.31 15.01 0.42
N THR A 272 11.31 14.87 -0.45
CA THR A 272 11.49 14.94 -1.91
C THR A 272 11.14 16.30 -2.50
N ALA A 273 10.99 17.34 -1.68
CA ALA A 273 10.59 18.68 -2.14
C ALA A 273 11.76 19.54 -2.66
N HIS A 274 13.01 19.02 -2.66
CA HIS A 274 14.22 19.73 -3.10
C HIS A 274 15.09 18.88 -4.01
#